data_416ee4c4a3480974e841c4247c09dcc1
#
_entry.id   416ee4c4a3480974e841c4247c09dcc1
#
_cell.length_a   1.000
_cell.length_b   1.000
_cell.length_c   1.000
_cell.angle_alpha   90.00
_cell.angle_beta   90.00
_cell.angle_gamma   90.00
#
_symmetry.space_group_name_H-M   'P 1'
#
loop_
_entity.id
_entity.type
_entity.pdbx_description
1 polymer ?
#
loop_
_entity_poly.entity_id
_entity_poly.type
_entity_poly.pdbx_seq_one_letter_code
_entity_poly.pdbx_strand_id
1 'polypeptide(L)'
;MTRQRATQRKERERQAVATAAIVGYTNAGKSSLLSLVSGSEVMARDMLFATLDTTTRKIELPHGQPLLLTDTVGFIRNLPHRLVEAFKSTLEEAVLADFLIQVVDASDPEAVRHYETTLEVLNELGAGDKPMIVVLNKVDLVPEERRGALETLLAPHFSGRVVPMSVKEGNGEGLSLIHI
;
A
#
# COMPACT_ATOMS: atom_id res chain seq x y z
N MET A 1 1.32 5.59 26.26
CA MET A 1 0.87 5.57 24.86
C MET A 1 0.19 4.26 24.41
N THR A 2 0.50 3.11 24.97
CA THR A 2 -0.06 1.78 24.58
C THR A 2 -1.56 1.61 24.87
N ARG A 3 -2.08 2.25 25.91
CA ARG A 3 -3.48 2.09 26.37
C ARG A 3 -4.51 2.75 25.44
N GLN A 4 -4.19 3.90 24.87
CA GLN A 4 -5.09 4.63 23.95
C GLN A 4 -5.30 3.88 22.62
N ARG A 5 -4.23 3.22 22.11
CA ARG A 5 -4.28 2.44 20.87
C ARG A 5 -5.07 1.15 21.01
N ALA A 6 -4.99 0.48 22.17
CA ALA A 6 -5.81 -0.68 22.48
C ALA A 6 -7.31 -0.35 22.55
N THR A 7 -7.65 0.85 23.01
CA THR A 7 -9.04 1.33 23.07
C THR A 7 -9.57 1.62 21.66
N GLN A 8 -8.76 2.27 20.80
CA GLN A 8 -9.13 2.53 19.40
C GLN A 8 -9.32 1.25 18.60
N ARG A 9 -8.50 0.22 18.82
CA ARG A 9 -8.69 -1.09 18.21
C ARG A 9 -10.00 -1.74 18.61
N LYS A 10 -10.36 -1.73 19.90
CA LYS A 10 -11.66 -2.23 20.40
C LYS A 10 -12.85 -1.45 19.86
N GLU A 11 -12.71 -0.14 19.62
CA GLU A 11 -13.76 0.66 19.00
C GLU A 11 -13.91 0.34 17.50
N ARG A 12 -12.81 0.11 16.77
CA ARG A 12 -12.82 -0.36 15.37
C ARG A 12 -13.46 -1.74 15.24
N GLU A 13 -13.10 -2.68 16.09
CA GLU A 13 -13.72 -4.01 16.17
C GLU A 13 -15.23 -3.95 16.46
N ARG A 14 -15.69 -2.97 17.24
CA ARG A 14 -17.12 -2.76 17.50
C ARG A 14 -17.90 -2.18 16.32
N GLN A 15 -17.24 -1.49 15.42
CA GLN A 15 -17.88 -0.87 14.24
C GLN A 15 -17.81 -1.74 12.99
N ALA A 16 -17.17 -2.91 13.05
CA ALA A 16 -16.97 -3.82 11.91
C ALA A 16 -16.41 -3.13 10.66
N VAL A 17 -15.57 -2.09 10.84
CA VAL A 17 -14.93 -1.37 9.73
C VAL A 17 -13.58 -2.01 9.45
N ALA A 18 -13.43 -2.60 8.27
CA ALA A 18 -12.15 -3.15 7.82
C ALA A 18 -11.09 -2.04 7.68
N THR A 19 -9.84 -2.40 7.92
CA THR A 19 -8.69 -1.49 7.84
C THR A 19 -7.65 -2.03 6.87
N ALA A 20 -7.13 -1.17 5.98
CA ALA A 20 -6.04 -1.51 5.08
C ALA A 20 -4.92 -0.48 5.16
N ALA A 21 -3.68 -0.92 5.01
CA ALA A 21 -2.53 -0.04 4.89
C ALA A 21 -1.91 -0.14 3.50
N ILE A 22 -1.65 1.01 2.89
CA ILE A 22 -0.93 1.09 1.63
C ILE A 22 0.56 1.12 1.94
N VAL A 23 1.27 0.12 1.43
CA VAL A 23 2.71 -0.06 1.62
C VAL A 23 3.42 -0.11 0.26
N GLY A 24 4.72 0.02 0.24
CA GLY A 24 5.50 -0.07 -0.98
C GLY A 24 6.68 0.90 -0.99
N TYR A 25 7.52 0.73 -1.99
CA TYR A 25 8.73 1.54 -2.14
C TYR A 25 8.40 3.03 -2.32
N THR A 26 9.37 3.90 -2.00
CA THR A 26 9.17 5.34 -2.21
C THR A 26 8.87 5.64 -3.69
N ASN A 27 8.03 6.63 -3.95
CA ASN A 27 7.60 7.04 -5.31
C ASN A 27 6.85 5.97 -6.14
N ALA A 28 6.40 4.88 -5.53
CA ALA A 28 5.58 3.88 -6.23
C ALA A 28 4.14 4.36 -6.56
N GLY A 29 3.69 5.47 -5.94
CA GLY A 29 2.38 6.06 -6.17
C GLY A 29 1.35 5.76 -5.07
N LYS A 30 1.78 5.48 -3.84
CA LYS A 30 0.90 5.18 -2.69
C LYS A 30 -0.09 6.30 -2.38
N SER A 31 0.41 7.53 -2.19
CA SER A 31 -0.43 8.70 -1.89
C SER A 31 -1.36 9.05 -3.06
N SER A 32 -0.90 8.83 -4.29
CA SER A 32 -1.73 9.01 -5.49
C SER A 32 -2.86 7.98 -5.53
N LEU A 33 -2.60 6.73 -5.15
CA LEU A 33 -3.63 5.69 -5.04
C LEU A 33 -4.67 6.06 -3.98
N LEU A 34 -4.23 6.51 -2.78
CA LEU A 34 -5.14 6.95 -1.73
C LEU A 34 -6.02 8.11 -2.23
N SER A 35 -5.46 9.08 -2.94
CA SER A 35 -6.21 10.21 -3.52
C SER A 35 -7.25 9.76 -4.51
N LEU A 36 -6.87 8.86 -5.43
CA LEU A 36 -7.76 8.32 -6.45
C LEU A 36 -8.97 7.62 -5.82
N VAL A 37 -8.73 6.71 -4.87
CA VAL A 37 -9.82 5.90 -4.27
C VAL A 37 -10.66 6.67 -3.26
N SER A 38 -10.11 7.74 -2.65
CA SER A 38 -10.86 8.57 -1.70
C SER A 38 -11.60 9.74 -2.37
N GLY A 39 -11.40 9.96 -3.66
CA GLY A 39 -11.99 11.09 -4.39
C GLY A 39 -11.49 12.46 -3.89
N SER A 40 -10.38 12.51 -3.16
CA SER A 40 -9.82 13.74 -2.61
C SER A 40 -8.57 14.15 -3.38
N GLU A 41 -8.47 15.43 -3.76
CA GLU A 41 -7.25 15.98 -4.33
C GLU A 41 -6.16 16.06 -3.24
N VAL A 42 -5.33 15.04 -3.15
CA VAL A 42 -4.06 15.14 -2.43
C VAL A 42 -3.02 15.51 -3.47
N MET A 43 -2.31 16.62 -3.26
CA MET A 43 -1.17 16.97 -4.11
C MET A 43 -0.11 15.87 -3.99
N ALA A 44 -0.14 14.93 -4.93
CA ALA A 44 0.94 13.98 -5.08
C ALA A 44 2.20 14.76 -5.46
N ARG A 45 3.16 14.80 -4.55
CA ARG A 45 4.47 15.39 -4.82
C ARG A 45 5.41 14.26 -5.24
N ASP A 46 6.03 14.41 -6.39
CA ASP A 46 7.13 13.54 -6.85
C ASP A 46 8.39 13.79 -6.00
N MET A 47 8.30 13.50 -4.71
CA MET A 47 9.40 13.66 -3.76
C MET A 47 9.61 12.36 -3.00
N LEU A 48 10.87 12.04 -2.74
CA LEU A 48 11.22 10.98 -1.80
C LEU A 48 10.60 11.32 -0.43
N PHE A 49 9.92 10.36 0.19
CA PHE A 49 9.20 10.55 1.46
C PHE A 49 8.12 11.63 1.39
N ALA A 50 7.29 11.61 0.35
CA ALA A 50 6.15 12.53 0.24
C ALA A 50 5.19 12.41 1.43
N THR A 51 5.10 11.22 2.03
CA THR A 51 4.33 10.93 3.24
C THR A 51 5.29 10.72 4.41
N LEU A 52 5.34 11.66 5.35
CA LEU A 52 6.06 11.53 6.63
C LEU A 52 5.13 11.13 7.77
N ASP A 53 3.88 11.60 7.72
CA ASP A 53 2.82 11.25 8.67
C ASP A 53 1.77 10.40 7.97
N THR A 54 1.24 9.40 8.67
CA THR A 54 0.18 8.55 8.13
C THR A 54 -1.08 9.35 7.85
N THR A 55 -1.63 9.18 6.66
CA THR A 55 -2.92 9.75 6.27
C THR A 55 -3.95 8.65 6.15
N THR A 56 -4.96 8.66 7.02
CA THR A 56 -6.07 7.69 6.97
C THR A 56 -7.30 8.35 6.35
N ARG A 57 -7.91 7.66 5.40
CA ARG A 57 -9.18 8.04 4.74
C ARG A 57 -10.19 6.93 4.90
N LYS A 58 -11.43 7.32 5.18
CA LYS A 58 -12.57 6.42 5.07
C LYS A 58 -13.05 6.43 3.63
N ILE A 59 -13.08 5.26 3.01
CA ILE A 59 -13.64 5.07 1.69
C ILE A 59 -14.86 4.15 1.78
N GLU A 60 -15.74 4.23 0.83
CA GLU A 60 -16.91 3.38 0.74
C GLU A 60 -16.72 2.42 -0.44
N LEU A 61 -16.79 1.13 -0.15
CA LEU A 61 -16.71 0.08 -1.16
C LEU A 61 -18.01 0.03 -1.98
N PRO A 62 -17.99 -0.52 -3.22
CA PRO A 62 -19.18 -0.53 -4.10
C PRO A 62 -20.45 -1.11 -3.48
N HIS A 63 -20.31 -1.96 -2.47
CA HIS A 63 -21.45 -2.53 -1.73
C HIS A 63 -21.83 -1.75 -0.47
N GLY A 64 -21.33 -0.52 -0.31
CA GLY A 64 -21.62 0.34 0.83
C GLY A 64 -20.84 -0.02 2.11
N GLN A 65 -19.89 -0.93 2.03
CA GLN A 65 -19.06 -1.29 3.17
C GLN A 65 -17.96 -0.23 3.38
N PRO A 66 -17.78 0.28 4.62
CA PRO A 66 -16.72 1.22 4.90
C PRO A 66 -15.37 0.52 5.02
N LEU A 67 -14.32 1.13 4.46
CA LEU A 67 -12.93 0.73 4.61
C LEU A 67 -12.11 1.93 5.08
N LEU A 68 -11.30 1.75 6.10
CA LEU A 68 -10.28 2.72 6.49
C LEU A 68 -8.98 2.39 5.77
N LEU A 69 -8.55 3.29 4.91
CA LEU A 69 -7.34 3.14 4.12
C LEU A 69 -6.29 4.13 4.59
N THR A 70 -5.12 3.64 4.98
CA THR A 70 -4.02 4.44 5.52
C THR A 70 -2.82 4.41 4.56
N ASP A 71 -2.37 5.60 4.13
CA ASP A 71 -1.10 5.77 3.43
C ASP A 71 0.05 5.73 4.43
N THR A 72 1.09 4.95 4.13
CA THR A 72 2.27 4.82 4.96
C THR A 72 3.51 5.44 4.31
N VAL A 73 4.56 5.62 5.09
CA VAL A 73 5.87 6.04 4.58
C VAL A 73 6.38 5.06 3.53
N GLY A 74 6.97 5.60 2.45
CA GLY A 74 7.62 4.78 1.44
C GLY A 74 8.88 4.09 1.96
N PHE A 75 9.01 2.80 1.69
CA PHE A 75 10.23 2.05 1.99
C PHE A 75 11.36 2.48 1.08
N ILE A 76 12.57 2.45 1.60
CA ILE A 76 13.82 2.63 0.86
C ILE A 76 14.79 1.52 1.21
N ARG A 77 15.70 1.27 0.29
CA ARG A 77 16.81 0.33 0.50
C ARG A 77 17.72 0.82 1.61
N ASN A 78 18.17 -0.10 2.47
CA ASN A 78 19.04 0.21 3.60
C ASN A 78 18.49 1.34 4.49
N LEU A 79 17.24 1.19 4.95
CA LEU A 79 16.66 2.12 5.91
C LEU A 79 17.59 2.20 7.12
N PRO A 80 18.24 3.34 7.42
CA PRO A 80 19.09 3.46 8.59
C PRO A 80 18.27 3.12 9.85
N HIS A 81 18.84 2.35 10.78
CA HIS A 81 18.16 1.95 12.01
C HIS A 81 17.51 3.13 12.76
N ARG A 82 18.13 4.33 12.70
CA ARG A 82 17.55 5.55 13.27
C ARG A 82 16.25 5.98 12.59
N LEU A 83 16.12 5.74 11.29
CA LEU A 83 14.89 6.04 10.55
C LEU A 83 13.83 4.97 10.78
N VAL A 84 14.20 3.71 10.99
CA VAL A 84 13.26 2.65 11.38
C VAL A 84 12.56 3.03 12.69
N GLU A 85 13.27 3.53 13.68
CA GLU A 85 12.66 4.01 14.92
C GLU A 85 11.77 5.25 14.71
N ALA A 86 12.19 6.19 13.88
CA ALA A 86 11.41 7.39 13.56
C ALA A 86 10.11 7.04 12.82
N PHE A 87 10.16 6.04 11.92
CA PHE A 87 8.99 5.58 11.15
C PHE A 87 8.20 4.46 11.82
N LYS A 88 8.63 4.00 12.97
CA LYS A 88 7.98 2.89 13.69
C LYS A 88 6.50 3.13 13.92
N SER A 89 6.10 4.36 14.22
CA SER A 89 4.68 4.71 14.42
C SER A 89 3.87 4.65 13.11
N THR A 90 4.48 5.02 11.98
CA THR A 90 3.85 4.97 10.66
C THR A 90 3.80 3.54 10.11
N LEU A 91 4.82 2.73 10.43
CA LEU A 91 4.90 1.32 10.06
C LEU A 91 4.01 0.44 10.96
N GLU A 92 3.73 0.86 12.19
CA GLU A 92 2.77 0.20 13.08
C GLU A 92 1.36 0.14 12.47
N GLU A 93 0.99 1.09 11.62
CA GLU A 93 -0.29 1.05 10.90
C GLU A 93 -0.38 -0.16 9.95
N ALA A 94 0.72 -0.56 9.32
CA ALA A 94 0.77 -1.78 8.51
C ALA A 94 0.60 -3.04 9.38
N VAL A 95 1.17 -3.05 10.60
CA VAL A 95 1.02 -4.17 11.55
C VAL A 95 -0.41 -4.25 12.09
N LEU A 96 -1.10 -3.13 12.24
CA LEU A 96 -2.45 -3.06 12.80
C LEU A 96 -3.55 -3.24 11.76
N ALA A 97 -3.26 -3.08 10.47
CA ALA A 97 -4.23 -3.26 9.40
C ALA A 97 -4.71 -4.71 9.29
N ASP A 98 -5.93 -4.91 8.81
CA ASP A 98 -6.48 -6.25 8.54
C ASP A 98 -5.83 -6.86 7.30
N PHE A 99 -5.52 -6.05 6.29
CA PHE A 99 -4.79 -6.45 5.09
C PHE A 99 -3.92 -5.32 4.54
N LEU A 100 -3.04 -5.64 3.61
CA LEU A 100 -2.10 -4.71 3.01
C LEU A 100 -2.38 -4.51 1.51
N ILE A 101 -2.10 -3.31 1.01
CA ILE A 101 -2.07 -3.01 -0.41
C ILE A 101 -0.65 -2.58 -0.75
N GLN A 102 0.12 -3.46 -1.39
CA GLN A 102 1.47 -3.17 -1.80
C GLN A 102 1.49 -2.55 -3.20
N VAL A 103 1.95 -1.32 -3.31
CA VAL A 103 2.08 -0.61 -4.59
C VAL A 103 3.48 -0.79 -5.13
N VAL A 104 3.57 -1.26 -6.38
CA VAL A 104 4.82 -1.49 -7.13
C VAL A 104 4.81 -0.64 -8.39
N ASP A 105 5.90 0.07 -8.65
CA ASP A 105 6.07 0.85 -9.88
C ASP A 105 6.52 -0.06 -11.04
N ALA A 106 5.64 -0.32 -11.99
CA ALA A 106 5.95 -1.17 -13.15
C ALA A 106 7.02 -0.58 -14.07
N SER A 107 7.17 0.75 -14.07
CA SER A 107 8.14 1.45 -14.92
C SER A 107 9.56 1.40 -14.38
N ASP A 108 9.73 1.08 -13.09
CA ASP A 108 11.03 0.99 -12.46
C ASP A 108 11.78 -0.28 -12.92
N PRO A 109 13.01 -0.19 -13.41
CA PRO A 109 13.82 -1.35 -13.76
C PRO A 109 14.01 -2.35 -12.61
N GLU A 110 14.04 -1.87 -11.37
CA GLU A 110 14.21 -2.66 -10.15
C GLU A 110 12.88 -3.01 -9.46
N ALA A 111 11.74 -2.96 -10.16
CA ALA A 111 10.40 -3.18 -9.59
C ALA A 111 10.30 -4.44 -8.71
N VAL A 112 10.81 -5.59 -9.18
CA VAL A 112 10.82 -6.86 -8.42
C VAL A 112 11.63 -6.71 -7.13
N ARG A 113 12.79 -6.09 -7.20
CA ARG A 113 13.67 -5.87 -6.05
C ARG A 113 13.03 -4.94 -5.02
N HIS A 114 12.34 -3.89 -5.47
CA HIS A 114 11.61 -2.99 -4.58
C HIS A 114 10.43 -3.70 -3.90
N TYR A 115 9.79 -4.61 -4.62
CA TYR A 115 8.77 -5.49 -4.05
C TYR A 115 9.34 -6.37 -2.93
N GLU A 116 10.46 -7.08 -3.21
CA GLU A 116 11.14 -7.94 -2.26
C GLU A 116 11.63 -7.16 -1.01
N THR A 117 12.26 -6.00 -1.22
CA THR A 117 12.69 -5.12 -0.11
C THR A 117 11.52 -4.72 0.79
N THR A 118 10.36 -4.43 0.21
CA THR A 118 9.16 -4.13 0.99
C THR A 118 8.71 -5.33 1.81
N LEU A 119 8.74 -6.55 1.24
CA LEU A 119 8.39 -7.78 1.96
C LEU A 119 9.36 -8.07 3.11
N GLU A 120 10.67 -7.87 2.90
CA GLU A 120 11.68 -8.04 3.95
C GLU A 120 11.36 -7.15 5.16
N VAL A 121 11.09 -5.86 4.93
CA VAL A 121 10.75 -4.92 6.01
C VAL A 121 9.42 -5.31 6.68
N LEU A 122 8.41 -5.73 5.92
CA LEU A 122 7.14 -6.19 6.49
C LEU A 122 7.32 -7.44 7.36
N ASN A 123 8.19 -8.37 6.95
CA ASN A 123 8.54 -9.55 7.76
C ASN A 123 9.24 -9.16 9.06
N GLU A 124 10.20 -8.24 9.01
CA GLU A 124 10.88 -7.71 10.21
C GLU A 124 9.90 -7.05 11.19
N LEU A 125 8.85 -6.43 10.67
CA LEU A 125 7.79 -5.80 11.47
C LEU A 125 6.73 -6.79 11.98
N GLY A 126 6.77 -8.06 11.55
CA GLY A 126 5.76 -9.06 11.88
C GLY A 126 4.44 -8.89 11.13
N ALA A 127 4.47 -8.24 9.96
CA ALA A 127 3.32 -8.01 9.09
C ALA A 127 3.36 -8.83 7.77
N GLY A 128 4.39 -9.66 7.58
CA GLY A 128 4.59 -10.41 6.34
C GLY A 128 3.53 -11.47 6.04
N ASP A 129 2.88 -12.01 7.06
CA ASP A 129 1.83 -13.05 6.93
C ASP A 129 0.43 -12.47 6.68
N LYS A 130 0.30 -11.15 6.59
CA LYS A 130 -1.02 -10.53 6.36
C LYS A 130 -1.52 -10.76 4.95
N PRO A 131 -2.86 -10.89 4.77
CA PRO A 131 -3.45 -10.84 3.44
C PRO A 131 -2.98 -9.59 2.70
N MET A 132 -2.59 -9.74 1.43
CA MET A 132 -2.00 -8.65 0.66
C MET A 132 -2.58 -8.61 -0.75
N ILE A 133 -2.79 -7.43 -1.27
CA ILE A 133 -3.08 -7.16 -2.67
C ILE A 133 -1.88 -6.41 -3.25
N VAL A 134 -1.39 -6.85 -4.40
CA VAL A 134 -0.31 -6.14 -5.10
C VAL A 134 -0.90 -5.30 -6.21
N VAL A 135 -0.67 -4.00 -6.15
CA VAL A 135 -1.02 -3.03 -7.20
C VAL A 135 0.21 -2.77 -8.05
N LEU A 136 0.19 -3.22 -9.29
CA LEU A 136 1.21 -2.91 -10.28
C LEU A 136 0.86 -1.58 -10.95
N ASN A 137 1.39 -0.48 -10.41
CA ASN A 137 1.09 0.88 -10.85
C ASN A 137 1.98 1.35 -12.01
N LYS A 138 1.56 2.40 -12.68
CA LYS A 138 2.24 3.05 -13.82
C LYS A 138 2.36 2.14 -15.04
N VAL A 139 1.38 1.26 -15.25
CA VAL A 139 1.38 0.34 -16.40
C VAL A 139 1.23 1.07 -17.74
N ASP A 140 0.76 2.32 -17.74
CA ASP A 140 0.75 3.23 -18.88
C ASP A 140 2.15 3.57 -19.42
N LEU A 141 3.18 3.41 -18.61
CA LEU A 141 4.57 3.71 -18.96
C LEU A 141 5.37 2.49 -19.46
N VAL A 142 4.76 1.31 -19.51
CA VAL A 142 5.47 0.07 -19.88
C VAL A 142 4.73 -0.71 -20.96
N PRO A 143 5.46 -1.40 -21.84
CA PRO A 143 4.84 -2.27 -22.83
C PRO A 143 4.19 -3.50 -22.16
N GLU A 144 3.21 -4.09 -22.83
CA GLU A 144 2.41 -5.20 -22.31
C GLU A 144 3.25 -6.44 -21.96
N GLU A 145 4.31 -6.72 -22.74
CA GLU A 145 5.23 -7.82 -22.44
C GLU A 145 5.92 -7.66 -21.08
N ARG A 146 6.34 -6.44 -20.74
CA ARG A 146 6.96 -6.14 -19.45
C ARG A 146 5.93 -6.26 -18.31
N ARG A 147 4.70 -5.78 -18.53
CA ARG A 147 3.61 -5.92 -17.59
C ARG A 147 3.34 -7.39 -17.29
N GLY A 148 3.13 -8.24 -18.32
CA GLY A 148 2.90 -9.67 -18.15
C GLY A 148 4.06 -10.41 -17.48
N ALA A 149 5.32 -10.01 -17.78
CA ALA A 149 6.48 -10.55 -17.11
C ALA A 149 6.49 -10.22 -15.61
N LEU A 150 6.17 -8.98 -15.22
CA LEU A 150 6.09 -8.57 -13.82
C LEU A 150 4.96 -9.29 -13.09
N GLU A 151 3.78 -9.41 -13.67
CA GLU A 151 2.67 -10.17 -13.11
C GLU A 151 3.08 -11.62 -12.82
N THR A 152 3.81 -12.25 -13.75
CA THR A 152 4.31 -13.62 -13.60
C THR A 152 5.40 -13.72 -12.53
N LEU A 153 6.32 -12.76 -12.46
CA LEU A 153 7.42 -12.76 -11.48
C LEU A 153 6.92 -12.52 -10.05
N LEU A 154 5.90 -11.72 -9.89
CA LEU A 154 5.35 -11.41 -8.56
C LEU A 154 4.39 -12.50 -8.06
N ALA A 155 3.73 -13.25 -8.96
CA ALA A 155 2.77 -14.28 -8.62
C ALA A 155 3.33 -15.41 -7.73
N PRO A 156 4.57 -15.94 -7.91
CA PRO A 156 5.12 -17.00 -7.06
C PRO A 156 5.32 -16.61 -5.61
N HIS A 157 5.54 -15.32 -5.35
CA HIS A 157 5.81 -14.80 -4.00
C HIS A 157 4.54 -14.39 -3.26
N PHE A 158 3.37 -14.58 -3.91
CA PHE A 158 2.14 -14.00 -3.43
C PHE A 158 0.93 -14.93 -3.69
N SER A 159 0.19 -15.25 -2.64
CA SER A 159 -1.02 -16.07 -2.70
C SER A 159 -2.29 -15.28 -3.07
N GLY A 160 -2.17 -13.98 -3.26
CA GLY A 160 -3.28 -13.07 -3.54
C GLY A 160 -3.36 -12.66 -5.02
N ARG A 161 -3.87 -11.46 -5.25
CA ARG A 161 -4.11 -10.92 -6.59
C ARG A 161 -3.12 -9.81 -6.93
N VAL A 162 -2.49 -9.90 -8.10
CA VAL A 162 -1.73 -8.80 -8.71
C VAL A 162 -2.67 -8.04 -9.63
N VAL A 163 -2.72 -6.71 -9.47
CA VAL A 163 -3.66 -5.86 -10.19
C VAL A 163 -2.91 -4.76 -10.91
N PRO A 164 -2.86 -4.83 -12.24
CA PRO A 164 -2.29 -3.77 -13.05
C PRO A 164 -3.20 -2.55 -13.11
N MET A 165 -2.64 -1.35 -12.94
CA MET A 165 -3.37 -0.09 -13.06
C MET A 165 -2.47 1.09 -13.39
N SER A 166 -3.08 2.16 -13.88
CA SER A 166 -2.48 3.49 -13.93
C SER A 166 -3.28 4.45 -13.06
N VAL A 167 -2.70 4.79 -11.92
CA VAL A 167 -3.33 5.78 -11.02
C VAL A 167 -3.44 7.14 -11.70
N LYS A 168 -2.48 7.50 -12.55
CA LYS A 168 -2.46 8.77 -13.28
C LYS A 168 -3.61 8.90 -14.27
N GLU A 169 -3.93 7.83 -14.98
CA GLU A 169 -5.01 7.83 -15.97
C GLU A 169 -6.39 7.56 -15.34
N GLY A 170 -6.42 7.19 -14.07
CA GLY A 170 -7.65 6.73 -13.42
C GLY A 170 -8.18 5.44 -14.05
N ASN A 171 -7.37 4.76 -14.85
CA ASN A 171 -7.70 3.56 -15.57
C ASN A 171 -7.13 2.34 -14.85
N GLY A 172 -7.89 1.30 -14.86
CA GLY A 172 -7.49 -0.03 -14.41
C GLY A 172 -8.73 -0.82 -14.03
N GLU A 173 -8.75 -2.09 -14.36
CA GLU A 173 -9.66 -3.05 -13.76
C GLU A 173 -9.52 -3.02 -12.22
N GLY A 174 -8.52 -2.27 -11.75
CA GLY A 174 -8.12 -2.10 -10.38
C GLY A 174 -9.05 -1.29 -9.50
N LEU A 175 -9.92 -0.44 -10.04
CA LEU A 175 -10.98 0.17 -9.22
C LEU A 175 -12.01 -0.87 -8.77
N SER A 176 -12.10 -2.01 -9.47
CA SER A 176 -12.84 -3.18 -8.97
C SER A 176 -12.07 -4.01 -7.93
N LEU A 177 -10.83 -3.64 -7.59
CA LEU A 177 -10.04 -4.22 -6.49
C LEU A 177 -10.72 -4.15 -5.15
N ILE A 178 -11.62 -3.24 -5.04
CA ILE A 178 -12.39 -2.99 -3.84
C ILE A 178 -13.60 -3.94 -3.77
N HIS A 179 -13.71 -4.89 -4.70
CA HIS A 179 -14.62 -6.02 -4.64
C HIS A 179 -13.94 -7.22 -3.93
N ILE A 180 -13.50 -7.00 -2.69
CA ILE A 180 -13.10 -8.08 -1.79
C ILE A 180 -14.33 -8.56 -1.02
#